data_f3a59542e502d6ab06909aa13952f22b
#
_entry.id   f3a59542e502d6ab06909aa13952f22b
#
_cell.length_a   1.000
_cell.length_b   1.000
_cell.length_c   1.000
_cell.angle_alpha   90.00
_cell.angle_beta   90.00
_cell.angle_gamma   90.00
#
_symmetry.space_group_name_H-M   'P 1'
#
loop_
_entity.id
_entity.type
_entity.pdbx_description
1 polymer ?
#
loop_
_entity_poly.entity_id
_entity_poly.type
_entity_poly.pdbx_seq_one_letter_code
_entity_poly.pdbx_strand_id
1 'polypeptide(L)'
;MDTSVLLLCGSQQNFETLKRGCVTTGYRNVQMARSQEDLDALFASGGKFDVAVIHVEENCRERLEQLSALRKSSPRSEFLIVSAVNDADLAREFLQMGAFDYMTMPINREDLASRLKEAAMYKVPVSGRPRILIMEDDPVSGRLMLKYLAPCGDCTLVVDGRAAIDAFERAVLDGEIYHLLVLDIMVPEIHGKDVLKRIREIEREHGIPVSRRSRAVMTTALSDAGNVVESFKSHCDAYLVKPIDRATLIREIAEMGFDTEIDAPK
;
A
#
# COMPACT_ATOMS: atom_id res chain seq x y z
N MET A 1 22.51 -4.12 -6.43
CA MET A 1 21.30 -3.42 -5.93
C MET A 1 21.63 -2.86 -4.56
N ASP A 2 21.45 -1.56 -4.37
CA ASP A 2 21.67 -0.91 -3.05
C ASP A 2 20.46 -1.08 -2.09
N THR A 3 19.60 -2.04 -2.36
CA THR A 3 18.44 -2.33 -1.52
C THR A 3 18.89 -2.96 -0.20
N SER A 4 18.50 -2.36 0.90
CA SER A 4 18.75 -2.85 2.25
C SER A 4 17.61 -3.73 2.73
N VAL A 5 17.93 -4.89 3.28
CA VAL A 5 16.96 -5.87 3.78
C VAL A 5 17.15 -6.06 5.27
N LEU A 6 16.07 -5.91 6.03
CA LEU A 6 16.01 -6.30 7.45
C LEU A 6 15.42 -7.71 7.55
N LEU A 7 16.07 -8.59 8.28
CA LEU A 7 15.53 -9.89 8.67
C LEU A 7 15.15 -9.88 10.13
N LEU A 8 13.86 -9.95 10.43
CA LEU A 8 13.33 -10.10 11.78
C LEU A 8 13.03 -11.59 12.02
N CYS A 9 13.92 -12.28 12.73
CA CYS A 9 13.85 -13.71 12.92
C CYS A 9 14.41 -14.13 14.28
N GLY A 10 13.61 -14.76 15.13
CA GLY A 10 14.04 -15.24 16.46
C GLY A 10 15.03 -16.42 16.43
N SER A 11 14.97 -17.25 15.40
CA SER A 11 15.79 -18.45 15.24
C SER A 11 17.04 -18.18 14.40
N GLN A 12 18.23 -18.55 14.89
CA GLN A 12 19.48 -18.45 14.15
C GLN A 12 19.47 -19.31 12.86
N GLN A 13 18.88 -20.48 12.91
CA GLN A 13 18.83 -21.40 11.77
C GLN A 13 17.97 -20.82 10.64
N ASN A 14 16.79 -20.30 10.95
CA ASN A 14 15.89 -19.68 9.99
C ASN A 14 16.49 -18.39 9.43
N PHE A 15 17.17 -17.61 10.28
CA PHE A 15 17.92 -16.44 9.84
C PHE A 15 18.97 -16.78 8.77
N GLU A 16 19.84 -17.79 9.02
CA GLU A 16 20.85 -18.18 8.04
C GLU A 16 20.24 -18.65 6.72
N THR A 17 19.08 -19.33 6.78
CA THR A 17 18.35 -19.77 5.60
C THR A 17 17.83 -18.59 4.78
N LEU A 18 17.18 -17.64 5.44
CA LEU A 18 16.64 -16.43 4.80
C LEU A 18 17.76 -15.52 4.28
N LYS A 19 18.82 -15.35 5.06
CA LYS A 19 20.01 -14.57 4.66
C LYS A 19 20.65 -15.12 3.41
N ARG A 20 20.85 -16.44 3.35
CA ARG A 20 21.37 -17.09 2.13
C ARG A 20 20.48 -16.84 0.93
N GLY A 21 19.15 -16.91 1.11
CA GLY A 21 18.19 -16.52 0.08
C GLY A 21 18.42 -15.09 -0.40
N CYS A 22 18.47 -14.11 0.49
CA CYS A 22 18.70 -12.71 0.16
C CYS A 22 20.06 -12.48 -0.56
N VAL A 23 21.14 -13.07 -0.05
CA VAL A 23 22.49 -12.87 -0.61
C VAL A 23 22.62 -13.52 -2.01
N THR A 24 22.05 -14.70 -2.23
CA THR A 24 22.08 -15.37 -3.54
C THR A 24 21.26 -14.61 -4.58
N THR A 25 20.29 -13.80 -4.18
CA THR A 25 19.50 -12.93 -5.05
C THR A 25 20.14 -11.56 -5.30
N GLY A 26 21.34 -11.33 -4.75
CA GLY A 26 22.11 -10.11 -4.99
C GLY A 26 21.98 -9.01 -3.94
N TYR A 27 21.20 -9.23 -2.89
CA TYR A 27 21.10 -8.28 -1.77
C TYR A 27 22.32 -8.40 -0.85
N ARG A 28 23.13 -7.35 -0.76
CA ARG A 28 24.39 -7.33 0.01
C ARG A 28 24.23 -6.68 1.38
N ASN A 29 23.30 -5.75 1.51
CA ASN A 29 23.02 -5.06 2.76
C ASN A 29 21.85 -5.75 3.49
N VAL A 30 22.19 -6.78 4.28
CA VAL A 30 21.21 -7.55 5.07
C VAL A 30 21.49 -7.36 6.55
N GLN A 31 20.57 -6.71 7.24
CA GLN A 31 20.61 -6.46 8.69
C GLN A 31 19.74 -7.48 9.42
N MET A 32 19.99 -7.71 10.70
CA MET A 32 19.23 -8.66 11.52
C MET A 32 18.70 -8.00 12.77
N ALA A 33 17.46 -8.33 13.12
CA ALA A 33 16.89 -8.12 14.44
C ALA A 33 16.24 -9.43 14.92
N ARG A 34 16.40 -9.75 16.20
CA ARG A 34 15.81 -10.96 16.82
C ARG A 34 14.66 -10.62 17.75
N SER A 35 14.70 -9.42 18.32
CA SER A 35 13.77 -8.94 19.32
C SER A 35 13.33 -7.51 19.03
N GLN A 36 12.38 -7.01 19.82
CA GLN A 36 11.98 -5.61 19.77
C GLN A 36 13.16 -4.69 20.20
N GLU A 37 13.96 -5.10 21.15
CA GLU A 37 15.15 -4.34 21.60
C GLU A 37 16.17 -4.14 20.46
N ASP A 38 16.39 -5.18 19.63
CA ASP A 38 17.25 -5.08 18.45
C ASP A 38 16.71 -4.09 17.43
N LEU A 39 15.39 -4.08 17.24
CA LEU A 39 14.71 -3.12 16.34
C LEU A 39 14.85 -1.70 16.86
N ASP A 40 14.63 -1.48 18.14
CA ASP A 40 14.73 -0.17 18.77
C ASP A 40 16.19 0.36 18.70
N ALA A 41 17.16 -0.50 18.93
CA ALA A 41 18.58 -0.17 18.77
C ALA A 41 18.93 0.17 17.30
N LEU A 42 18.38 -0.58 16.35
CA LEU A 42 18.56 -0.32 14.92
C LEU A 42 18.03 1.07 14.53
N PHE A 43 16.83 1.41 14.98
CA PHE A 43 16.22 2.72 14.70
C PHE A 43 16.95 3.86 15.42
N ALA A 44 17.36 3.65 16.66
CA ALA A 44 18.13 4.64 17.42
C ALA A 44 19.48 4.96 16.75
N SER A 45 20.09 3.99 16.05
CA SER A 45 21.32 4.19 15.26
C SER A 45 21.09 4.81 13.87
N GLY A 46 19.85 5.15 13.53
CA GLY A 46 19.48 5.68 12.22
C GLY A 46 19.41 4.61 11.13
N GLY A 47 19.31 3.34 11.49
CA GLY A 47 19.18 2.21 10.57
C GLY A 47 17.93 2.37 9.68
N LYS A 48 18.11 2.14 8.37
CA LYS A 48 17.05 2.19 7.36
C LYS A 48 17.10 0.91 6.55
N PHE A 49 15.95 0.46 6.11
CA PHE A 49 15.83 -0.68 5.21
C PHE A 49 14.68 -0.43 4.21
N ASP A 50 14.81 -1.02 3.03
CA ASP A 50 13.79 -0.94 1.99
C ASP A 50 12.76 -2.05 2.14
N VAL A 51 13.20 -3.24 2.53
CA VAL A 51 12.33 -4.40 2.73
C VAL A 51 12.65 -5.06 4.07
N ALA A 52 11.64 -5.40 4.85
CA ALA A 52 11.78 -6.27 6.02
C ALA A 52 11.13 -7.63 5.75
N VAL A 53 11.87 -8.70 6.00
CA VAL A 53 11.36 -10.07 6.04
C VAL A 53 11.11 -10.45 7.49
N ILE A 54 9.85 -10.68 7.84
CA ILE A 54 9.43 -10.98 9.20
C ILE A 54 9.12 -12.47 9.27
N HIS A 55 9.92 -13.22 10.00
CA HIS A 55 9.69 -14.64 10.23
C HIS A 55 8.73 -14.86 11.39
N VAL A 56 7.63 -15.58 11.11
CA VAL A 56 6.58 -15.93 12.07
C VAL A 56 6.66 -17.43 12.37
N GLU A 57 6.88 -17.78 13.63
CA GLU A 57 6.83 -19.15 14.14
C GLU A 57 5.47 -19.41 14.82
N GLU A 58 5.45 -19.56 16.14
CA GLU A 58 4.21 -19.85 16.88
C GLU A 58 3.58 -18.60 17.49
N ASN A 59 4.36 -17.55 17.78
CA ASN A 59 3.89 -16.34 18.45
C ASN A 59 3.43 -15.27 17.45
N CYS A 60 2.30 -15.55 16.79
CA CYS A 60 1.74 -14.68 15.76
C CYS A 60 1.36 -13.28 16.27
N ARG A 61 0.87 -13.18 17.51
CA ARG A 61 0.40 -11.91 18.08
C ARG A 61 1.53 -10.90 18.28
N GLU A 62 2.66 -11.35 18.83
CA GLU A 62 3.86 -10.52 18.97
C GLU A 62 4.35 -9.99 17.64
N ARG A 63 4.30 -10.82 16.59
CA ARG A 63 4.71 -10.43 15.23
C ARG A 63 3.76 -9.42 14.58
N LEU A 64 2.47 -9.51 14.86
CA LEU A 64 1.52 -8.48 14.44
C LEU A 64 1.78 -7.14 15.11
N GLU A 65 2.06 -7.13 16.41
CA GLU A 65 2.44 -5.90 17.14
C GLU A 65 3.75 -5.31 16.60
N GLN A 66 4.75 -6.14 16.33
CA GLN A 66 6.01 -5.73 15.72
C GLN A 66 5.81 -5.17 14.31
N LEU A 67 4.97 -5.77 13.48
CA LEU A 67 4.64 -5.23 12.16
C LEU A 67 4.01 -3.83 12.28
N SER A 68 3.08 -3.64 13.22
CA SER A 68 2.46 -2.34 13.47
C SER A 68 3.49 -1.27 13.89
N ALA A 69 4.42 -1.63 14.79
CA ALA A 69 5.49 -0.75 15.22
C ALA A 69 6.47 -0.42 14.07
N LEU A 70 6.87 -1.42 13.29
CA LEU A 70 7.73 -1.27 12.11
C LEU A 70 7.08 -0.35 11.07
N ARG A 71 5.77 -0.49 10.81
CA ARG A 71 5.06 0.35 9.86
C ARG A 71 5.09 1.84 10.28
N LYS A 72 4.95 2.12 11.57
CA LYS A 72 5.05 3.48 12.12
C LYS A 72 6.47 4.06 12.01
N SER A 73 7.48 3.25 12.34
CA SER A 73 8.89 3.67 12.35
C SER A 73 9.54 3.70 10.97
N SER A 74 9.04 2.89 10.04
CA SER A 74 9.56 2.75 8.67
C SER A 74 8.42 2.71 7.65
N PRO A 75 7.68 3.80 7.49
CA PRO A 75 6.49 3.83 6.62
C PRO A 75 6.81 3.59 5.13
N ARG A 76 8.08 3.76 4.74
CA ARG A 76 8.56 3.57 3.36
C ARG A 76 9.06 2.16 3.07
N SER A 77 9.15 1.32 4.09
CA SER A 77 9.65 -0.04 3.95
C SER A 77 8.53 -1.01 3.62
N GLU A 78 8.85 -2.03 2.86
CA GLU A 78 7.95 -3.13 2.57
C GLU A 78 8.15 -4.28 3.54
N PHE A 79 7.07 -4.97 3.87
CA PHE A 79 7.08 -6.04 4.86
C PHE A 79 6.62 -7.35 4.22
N LEU A 80 7.53 -8.30 4.09
CA LEU A 80 7.28 -9.64 3.59
C LEU A 80 7.20 -10.59 4.79
N ILE A 81 6.09 -11.28 4.94
CA ILE A 81 5.88 -12.25 6.01
C ILE A 81 6.30 -13.63 5.53
N VAL A 82 7.08 -14.30 6.35
CA VAL A 82 7.50 -15.68 6.14
C VAL A 82 7.08 -16.49 7.35
N SER A 83 6.15 -17.44 7.17
CA SER A 83 5.55 -18.16 8.30
C SER A 83 5.79 -19.66 8.22
N ALA A 84 6.07 -20.26 9.37
CA ALA A 84 6.00 -21.72 9.54
C ALA A 84 4.54 -22.22 9.64
N VAL A 85 3.60 -21.31 9.85
CA VAL A 85 2.17 -21.65 10.00
C VAL A 85 1.45 -21.39 8.67
N ASN A 86 0.77 -22.42 8.16
CA ASN A 86 -0.08 -22.28 6.98
C ASN A 86 -1.53 -22.03 7.41
N ASP A 87 -1.85 -20.78 7.67
CA ASP A 87 -3.15 -20.32 8.14
C ASP A 87 -3.62 -19.15 7.27
N ALA A 88 -4.75 -19.33 6.59
CA ALA A 88 -5.30 -18.34 5.66
C ALA A 88 -5.89 -17.10 6.38
N ASP A 89 -6.40 -17.26 7.60
CA ASP A 89 -6.94 -16.14 8.37
C ASP A 89 -5.81 -15.28 8.91
N LEU A 90 -4.75 -15.91 9.40
CA LEU A 90 -3.52 -15.22 9.81
C LEU A 90 -2.87 -14.49 8.63
N ALA A 91 -2.78 -15.12 7.47
CA ALA A 91 -2.28 -14.49 6.25
C ALA A 91 -3.10 -13.24 5.89
N ARG A 92 -4.44 -13.35 5.95
CA ARG A 92 -5.34 -12.22 5.70
C ARG A 92 -5.11 -11.07 6.69
N GLU A 93 -4.91 -11.38 7.97
CA GLU A 93 -4.65 -10.38 9.01
C GLU A 93 -3.35 -9.61 8.74
N PHE A 94 -2.24 -10.29 8.43
CA PHE A 94 -0.99 -9.63 8.06
C PHE A 94 -1.12 -8.76 6.81
N LEU A 95 -1.82 -9.24 5.79
CA LEU A 95 -2.06 -8.48 4.56
C LEU A 95 -2.94 -7.24 4.81
N GLN A 96 -3.97 -7.34 5.67
CA GLN A 96 -4.80 -6.19 6.07
C GLN A 96 -4.01 -5.15 6.87
N MET A 97 -3.02 -5.58 7.65
CA MET A 97 -2.09 -4.68 8.35
C MET A 97 -1.02 -4.09 7.42
N GLY A 98 -1.08 -4.37 6.13
CA GLY A 98 -0.24 -3.78 5.11
C GLY A 98 1.06 -4.56 4.84
N ALA A 99 1.14 -5.84 5.17
CA ALA A 99 2.21 -6.68 4.66
C ALA A 99 2.14 -6.75 3.12
N PHE A 100 3.30 -6.73 2.47
CA PHE A 100 3.42 -6.86 1.02
C PHE A 100 2.92 -8.22 0.55
N ASP A 101 3.39 -9.29 1.21
CA ASP A 101 2.99 -10.65 0.90
C ASP A 101 3.19 -11.57 2.12
N TYR A 102 2.56 -12.75 2.06
CA TYR A 102 2.67 -13.79 3.08
C TYR A 102 3.07 -15.11 2.41
N MET A 103 4.24 -15.62 2.80
CA MET A 103 4.81 -16.87 2.29
C MET A 103 4.88 -17.92 3.39
N THR A 104 4.61 -19.17 3.05
CA THR A 104 4.73 -20.31 3.98
C THR A 104 6.04 -21.07 3.79
N MET A 105 6.62 -21.54 4.88
CA MET A 105 7.77 -22.43 4.86
C MET A 105 7.37 -23.87 4.39
N PRO A 106 8.23 -24.63 3.69
CA PRO A 106 9.57 -24.26 3.25
C PRO A 106 9.56 -23.33 2.05
N ILE A 107 10.41 -22.29 2.05
CA ILE A 107 10.47 -21.32 0.98
C ILE A 107 11.41 -21.77 -0.11
N ASN A 108 10.93 -21.71 -1.35
CA ASN A 108 11.78 -21.77 -2.53
C ASN A 108 12.58 -20.47 -2.66
N ARG A 109 13.88 -20.58 -2.97
CA ARG A 109 14.78 -19.43 -3.12
C ARG A 109 14.37 -18.50 -4.25
N GLU A 110 13.88 -19.07 -5.35
CA GLU A 110 13.42 -18.30 -6.52
C GLU A 110 12.18 -17.49 -6.19
N ASP A 111 11.25 -18.06 -5.42
CA ASP A 111 10.03 -17.39 -4.97
C ASP A 111 10.38 -16.23 -4.01
N LEU A 112 11.27 -16.47 -3.04
CA LEU A 112 11.73 -15.41 -2.12
C LEU A 112 12.43 -14.28 -2.90
N ALA A 113 13.26 -14.63 -3.88
CA ALA A 113 13.96 -13.68 -4.74
C ALA A 113 12.96 -12.80 -5.53
N SER A 114 11.95 -13.43 -6.14
CA SER A 114 10.92 -12.72 -6.90
C SER A 114 10.16 -11.75 -6.00
N ARG A 115 9.71 -12.22 -4.85
CA ARG A 115 8.96 -11.38 -3.90
C ARG A 115 9.78 -10.23 -3.31
N LEU A 116 11.05 -10.47 -2.98
CA LEU A 116 11.95 -9.42 -2.53
C LEU A 116 12.19 -8.37 -3.63
N LYS A 117 12.36 -8.82 -4.87
CA LYS A 117 12.53 -7.92 -6.02
C LYS A 117 11.27 -7.09 -6.25
N GLU A 118 10.12 -7.72 -6.23
CA GLU A 118 8.82 -7.05 -6.34
C GLU A 118 8.65 -6.02 -5.22
N ALA A 119 8.88 -6.41 -3.96
CA ALA A 119 8.80 -5.51 -2.80
C ALA A 119 9.77 -4.31 -2.92
N ALA A 120 11.00 -4.54 -3.38
CA ALA A 120 12.00 -3.49 -3.56
C ALA A 120 11.72 -2.54 -4.73
N MET A 121 10.94 -2.97 -5.71
CA MET A 121 10.52 -2.12 -6.85
C MET A 121 9.42 -1.13 -6.46
N TYR A 122 8.61 -1.45 -5.45
CA TYR A 122 7.56 -0.55 -4.96
C TYR A 122 8.15 0.50 -4.02
N LYS A 123 8.76 1.52 -4.60
CA LYS A 123 9.24 2.66 -3.81
C LYS A 123 8.06 3.53 -3.42
N VAL A 124 7.83 3.70 -2.12
CA VAL A 124 7.06 4.85 -1.64
C VAL A 124 7.74 6.12 -2.14
N PRO A 125 7.01 7.13 -2.67
CA PRO A 125 7.59 8.34 -3.26
C PRO A 125 8.68 8.95 -2.40
N VAL A 126 9.70 9.53 -3.04
CA VAL A 126 10.83 10.19 -2.36
C VAL A 126 10.34 11.27 -1.38
N SER A 127 9.20 11.89 -1.65
CA SER A 127 8.52 12.84 -0.77
C SER A 127 8.01 12.20 0.54
N GLY A 128 7.85 10.87 0.58
CA GLY A 128 7.23 10.15 1.70
C GLY A 128 5.74 10.41 1.86
N ARG A 129 5.13 11.15 0.91
CA ARG A 129 3.70 11.48 0.89
C ARG A 129 2.95 10.55 -0.06
N PRO A 130 1.74 10.07 0.30
CA PRO A 130 0.92 9.29 -0.61
C PRO A 130 0.61 10.05 -1.90
N ARG A 131 0.60 9.36 -3.04
CA ARG A 131 0.12 9.93 -4.29
C ARG A 131 -1.40 9.69 -4.39
N ILE A 132 -2.15 10.72 -4.72
CA ILE A 132 -3.60 10.71 -4.76
C ILE A 132 -4.06 11.11 -6.16
N LEU A 133 -4.83 10.25 -6.83
CA LEU A 133 -5.49 10.56 -8.09
C LEU A 133 -6.93 10.95 -7.81
N ILE A 134 -7.31 12.14 -8.24
CA ILE A 134 -8.66 12.69 -8.12
C ILE A 134 -9.25 12.81 -9.52
N MET A 135 -10.42 12.22 -9.77
CA MET A 135 -11.17 12.35 -11.01
C MET A 135 -12.51 13.04 -10.72
N GLU A 136 -12.67 14.23 -11.23
CA GLU A 136 -13.87 15.08 -11.02
C GLU A 136 -13.99 16.08 -12.19
N ASP A 137 -15.12 16.10 -12.90
CA ASP A 137 -15.34 16.96 -14.07
C ASP A 137 -15.81 18.36 -13.68
N ASP A 138 -16.47 18.52 -12.52
CA ASP A 138 -16.83 19.85 -12.03
C ASP A 138 -15.62 20.59 -11.44
N PRO A 139 -15.22 21.75 -12.00
CA PRO A 139 -14.02 22.47 -11.56
C PRO A 139 -14.09 22.98 -10.13
N VAL A 140 -15.29 23.19 -9.58
CA VAL A 140 -15.48 23.67 -8.20
C VAL A 140 -15.26 22.52 -7.23
N SER A 141 -15.92 21.39 -7.48
CA SER A 141 -15.76 20.15 -6.71
C SER A 141 -14.32 19.64 -6.75
N GLY A 142 -13.69 19.66 -7.93
CA GLY A 142 -12.30 19.23 -8.10
C GLY A 142 -11.30 20.09 -7.28
N ARG A 143 -11.44 21.41 -7.30
CA ARG A 143 -10.62 22.30 -6.46
C ARG A 143 -10.88 22.10 -4.97
N LEU A 144 -12.11 21.81 -4.59
CA LEU A 144 -12.47 21.55 -3.20
C LEU A 144 -11.82 20.23 -2.73
N MET A 145 -11.89 19.18 -3.54
CA MET A 145 -11.21 17.90 -3.27
C MET A 145 -9.70 18.07 -3.15
N LEU A 146 -9.06 18.80 -4.06
CA LEU A 146 -7.64 19.15 -3.95
C LEU A 146 -7.32 19.82 -2.62
N LYS A 147 -8.13 20.80 -2.20
CA LYS A 147 -7.92 21.50 -0.93
C LYS A 147 -8.05 20.57 0.28
N TYR A 148 -8.98 19.61 0.24
CA TYR A 148 -9.20 18.67 1.34
C TYR A 148 -8.07 17.65 1.44
N LEU A 149 -7.55 17.18 0.29
CA LEU A 149 -6.61 16.07 0.18
C LEU A 149 -5.14 16.49 0.11
N ALA A 150 -4.85 17.77 -0.22
CA ALA A 150 -3.48 18.26 -0.26
C ALA A 150 -2.69 18.08 1.05
N PRO A 151 -3.28 18.16 2.25
CA PRO A 151 -2.58 17.79 3.48
C PRO A 151 -2.20 16.30 3.55
N CYS A 152 -2.99 15.40 2.94
CA CYS A 152 -2.84 13.95 3.03
C CYS A 152 -1.85 13.38 2.01
N GLY A 153 -1.54 14.10 0.91
CA GLY A 153 -0.68 13.55 -0.13
C GLY A 153 -0.45 14.47 -1.32
N ASP A 154 0.28 13.95 -2.30
CA ASP A 154 0.56 14.63 -3.56
C ASP A 154 -0.58 14.31 -4.55
N CYS A 155 -1.41 15.33 -4.82
CA CYS A 155 -2.65 15.17 -5.56
C CYS A 155 -2.47 15.47 -7.05
N THR A 156 -3.00 14.57 -7.89
CA THR A 156 -3.20 14.78 -9.33
C THR A 156 -4.70 14.86 -9.59
N LEU A 157 -5.18 15.97 -10.15
CA LEU A 157 -6.58 16.14 -10.55
C LEU A 157 -6.70 15.95 -12.06
N VAL A 158 -7.65 15.12 -12.47
CA VAL A 158 -8.06 14.88 -13.87
C VAL A 158 -9.57 15.08 -14.00
N VAL A 159 -10.03 15.40 -15.20
CA VAL A 159 -11.42 15.84 -15.44
C VAL A 159 -12.31 14.78 -16.09
N ASP A 160 -11.73 13.66 -16.55
CA ASP A 160 -12.46 12.60 -17.25
C ASP A 160 -11.81 11.23 -17.02
N GLY A 161 -12.55 10.18 -17.40
CA GLY A 161 -12.11 8.80 -17.18
C GLY A 161 -10.91 8.39 -18.03
N ARG A 162 -10.75 8.93 -19.24
CA ARG A 162 -9.60 8.64 -20.10
C ARG A 162 -8.34 9.18 -19.48
N ALA A 163 -8.36 10.44 -19.06
CA ALA A 163 -7.22 11.08 -18.39
C ALA A 163 -6.83 10.36 -17.09
N ALA A 164 -7.82 9.82 -16.35
CA ALA A 164 -7.56 9.04 -15.14
C ALA A 164 -6.82 7.73 -15.44
N ILE A 165 -7.27 6.98 -16.44
CA ILE A 165 -6.63 5.72 -16.87
C ILE A 165 -5.21 6.00 -17.35
N ASP A 166 -5.03 7.00 -18.24
CA ASP A 166 -3.72 7.34 -18.81
C ASP A 166 -2.73 7.82 -17.72
N ALA A 167 -3.21 8.59 -16.73
CA ALA A 167 -2.39 9.03 -15.59
C ALA A 167 -1.97 7.84 -14.73
N PHE A 168 -2.88 6.91 -14.47
CA PHE A 168 -2.61 5.71 -13.67
C PHE A 168 -1.63 4.78 -14.37
N GLU A 169 -1.84 4.48 -15.66
CA GLU A 169 -0.98 3.59 -16.43
C GLU A 169 0.44 4.15 -16.55
N ARG A 170 0.59 5.45 -16.80
CA ARG A 170 1.89 6.13 -16.82
C ARG A 170 2.60 6.03 -15.47
N ALA A 171 1.89 6.26 -14.37
CA ALA A 171 2.44 6.15 -13.03
C ALA A 171 2.95 4.72 -12.74
N VAL A 172 2.20 3.70 -13.17
CA VAL A 172 2.64 2.29 -13.03
C VAL A 172 3.90 2.01 -13.84
N LEU A 173 3.99 2.50 -15.09
CA LEU A 173 5.17 2.33 -15.94
C LEU A 173 6.41 3.03 -15.36
N ASP A 174 6.23 4.17 -14.70
CA ASP A 174 7.30 4.92 -14.04
C ASP A 174 7.69 4.31 -12.68
N GLY A 175 7.00 3.26 -12.22
CA GLY A 175 7.19 2.63 -10.90
C GLY A 175 6.67 3.48 -9.73
N GLU A 176 5.81 4.45 -10.01
CA GLU A 176 5.25 5.43 -9.06
C GLU A 176 3.72 5.31 -9.00
N ILE A 177 3.20 4.30 -8.34
CA ILE A 177 1.75 4.07 -8.26
C ILE A 177 1.02 5.14 -7.44
N TYR A 178 -0.26 5.33 -7.73
CA TYR A 178 -1.17 6.07 -6.84
C TYR A 178 -1.58 5.17 -5.67
N HIS A 179 -1.62 5.75 -4.47
CA HIS A 179 -1.99 5.04 -3.24
C HIS A 179 -3.49 5.17 -2.96
N LEU A 180 -4.07 6.32 -3.33
CA LEU A 180 -5.48 6.62 -3.17
C LEU A 180 -6.06 7.12 -4.49
N LEU A 181 -7.23 6.61 -4.83
CA LEU A 181 -8.08 7.04 -5.94
C LEU A 181 -9.34 7.65 -5.34
N VAL A 182 -9.71 8.86 -5.76
CA VAL A 182 -11.01 9.47 -5.47
C VAL A 182 -11.69 9.73 -6.79
N LEU A 183 -12.68 8.90 -7.12
CA LEU A 183 -13.25 8.82 -8.46
C LEU A 183 -14.73 9.19 -8.44
N ASP A 184 -15.11 10.24 -9.14
CA ASP A 184 -16.53 10.50 -9.42
C ASP A 184 -17.08 9.44 -10.37
N ILE A 185 -18.26 8.93 -10.03
CA ILE A 185 -18.95 7.94 -10.86
C ILE A 185 -19.43 8.56 -12.17
N MET A 186 -19.93 9.79 -12.12
CA MET A 186 -20.61 10.45 -13.21
C MET A 186 -19.72 11.49 -13.90
N VAL A 187 -18.71 11.03 -14.62
CA VAL A 187 -17.86 11.88 -15.46
C VAL A 187 -18.06 11.59 -16.93
N PRO A 188 -17.73 12.53 -17.84
CA PRO A 188 -17.80 12.32 -19.28
C PRO A 188 -16.93 11.16 -19.77
N GLU A 189 -17.26 10.63 -20.96
CA GLU A 189 -16.57 9.59 -21.70
C GLU A 189 -16.61 8.21 -21.04
N ILE A 190 -15.90 8.02 -19.93
CA ILE A 190 -15.80 6.74 -19.23
C ILE A 190 -16.24 6.92 -17.79
N HIS A 191 -17.30 6.27 -17.37
CA HIS A 191 -17.80 6.35 -16.00
C HIS A 191 -16.79 5.83 -14.97
N GLY A 192 -16.78 6.44 -13.79
CA GLY A 192 -15.82 6.12 -12.72
C GLY A 192 -15.74 4.65 -12.34
N LYS A 193 -16.84 3.90 -12.51
CA LYS A 193 -16.86 2.45 -12.29
C LYS A 193 -16.02 1.68 -13.31
N ASP A 194 -16.13 2.06 -14.57
CA ASP A 194 -15.37 1.44 -15.66
C ASP A 194 -13.90 1.86 -15.57
N VAL A 195 -13.64 3.09 -15.12
CA VAL A 195 -12.28 3.55 -14.79
C VAL A 195 -11.67 2.69 -13.70
N LEU A 196 -12.36 2.48 -12.57
CA LEU A 196 -11.86 1.64 -11.48
C LEU A 196 -11.63 0.21 -11.94
N LYS A 197 -12.57 -0.35 -12.73
CA LYS A 197 -12.40 -1.69 -13.31
C LYS A 197 -11.13 -1.77 -14.16
N ARG A 198 -10.89 -0.79 -15.06
CA ARG A 198 -9.69 -0.77 -15.89
C ARG A 198 -8.42 -0.59 -15.06
N ILE A 199 -8.44 0.23 -14.04
CA ILE A 199 -7.32 0.36 -13.08
C ILE A 199 -7.02 -0.99 -12.41
N ARG A 200 -8.02 -1.73 -11.96
CA ARG A 200 -7.85 -3.06 -11.37
C ARG A 200 -7.27 -4.09 -12.36
N GLU A 201 -7.58 -3.94 -13.66
CA GLU A 201 -6.97 -4.73 -14.73
C GLU A 201 -5.49 -4.36 -14.92
N ILE A 202 -5.15 -3.07 -14.97
CA ILE A 202 -3.77 -2.58 -15.07
C ILE A 202 -2.94 -3.08 -13.89
N GLU A 203 -3.46 -2.97 -12.65
CA GLU A 203 -2.80 -3.50 -11.46
C GLU A 203 -2.48 -4.99 -11.59
N ARG A 204 -3.41 -5.77 -12.09
CA ARG A 204 -3.22 -7.22 -12.31
C ARG A 204 -2.23 -7.52 -13.45
N GLU A 205 -2.34 -6.81 -14.58
CA GLU A 205 -1.46 -6.96 -15.73
C GLU A 205 0.01 -6.69 -15.39
N HIS A 206 0.25 -5.73 -14.47
CA HIS A 206 1.59 -5.37 -13.99
C HIS A 206 2.01 -6.10 -12.71
N GLY A 207 1.24 -7.10 -12.27
CA GLY A 207 1.59 -7.92 -11.11
C GLY A 207 1.53 -7.18 -9.77
N ILE A 208 0.76 -6.08 -9.67
CA ILE A 208 0.61 -5.33 -8.42
C ILE A 208 -0.16 -6.21 -7.42
N PRO A 209 0.46 -6.59 -6.27
CA PRO A 209 -0.19 -7.44 -5.28
C PRO A 209 -1.44 -6.78 -4.71
N VAL A 210 -2.41 -7.59 -4.26
CA VAL A 210 -3.67 -7.10 -3.68
C VAL A 210 -3.43 -6.14 -2.50
N SER A 211 -2.40 -6.42 -1.68
CA SER A 211 -1.98 -5.59 -0.55
C SER A 211 -1.44 -4.21 -0.95
N ARG A 212 -1.13 -4.04 -2.24
CA ARG A 212 -0.54 -2.80 -2.82
C ARG A 212 -1.45 -2.07 -3.77
N ARG A 213 -2.63 -2.60 -4.01
CA ARG A 213 -3.61 -1.91 -4.83
C ARG A 213 -3.98 -0.58 -4.24
N SER A 214 -4.18 0.37 -5.12
CA SER A 214 -4.68 1.69 -4.75
C SER A 214 -5.98 1.57 -3.98
N ARG A 215 -6.09 2.23 -2.83
CA ARG A 215 -7.38 2.39 -2.16
C ARG A 215 -8.28 3.24 -3.03
N ALA A 216 -9.56 2.91 -3.09
CA ALA A 216 -10.50 3.58 -3.97
C ALA A 216 -11.73 4.08 -3.21
N VAL A 217 -11.93 5.38 -3.25
CA VAL A 217 -13.15 6.07 -2.81
C VAL A 217 -13.94 6.48 -4.04
N MET A 218 -15.17 6.01 -4.13
CA MET A 218 -16.10 6.43 -5.18
C MET A 218 -16.97 7.57 -4.67
N THR A 219 -17.15 8.61 -5.49
CA THR A 219 -18.05 9.72 -5.16
C THR A 219 -19.26 9.71 -6.10
N THR A 220 -20.45 9.96 -5.57
CA THR A 220 -21.71 9.82 -6.33
C THR A 220 -22.75 10.85 -5.91
N ALA A 221 -23.65 11.20 -6.83
CA ALA A 221 -24.85 11.95 -6.50
C ALA A 221 -25.87 11.07 -5.76
N LEU A 222 -26.73 11.69 -4.95
CA LEU A 222 -27.73 11.00 -4.11
C LEU A 222 -28.69 10.11 -4.92
N SER A 223 -28.97 10.47 -6.18
CA SER A 223 -29.87 9.73 -7.09
C SER A 223 -29.38 8.34 -7.46
N ASP A 224 -28.08 8.10 -7.35
CA ASP A 224 -27.44 6.86 -7.83
C ASP A 224 -27.11 5.88 -6.70
N ALA A 225 -27.31 6.29 -5.45
CA ALA A 225 -26.87 5.53 -4.28
C ALA A 225 -27.63 4.21 -4.04
N GLY A 226 -28.89 4.10 -4.49
CA GLY A 226 -29.75 2.96 -4.11
C GLY A 226 -29.42 1.62 -4.79
N ASN A 227 -29.13 1.61 -6.09
CA ASN A 227 -28.94 0.37 -6.88
C ASN A 227 -27.47 0.10 -7.25
N VAL A 228 -26.60 1.06 -7.05
CA VAL A 228 -25.23 1.06 -7.54
C VAL A 228 -24.25 0.61 -6.47
N VAL A 229 -24.56 0.91 -5.21
CA VAL A 229 -23.71 0.61 -4.06
C VAL A 229 -23.57 -0.90 -3.82
N GLU A 230 -24.61 -1.69 -4.00
CA GLU A 230 -24.56 -3.13 -3.73
C GLU A 230 -23.74 -3.93 -4.75
N SER A 231 -23.78 -3.53 -6.03
CA SER A 231 -23.10 -4.27 -7.10
C SER A 231 -21.59 -4.05 -7.17
N PHE A 232 -21.08 -2.97 -6.57
CA PHE A 232 -19.67 -2.56 -6.67
C PHE A 232 -18.89 -2.51 -5.35
N LYS A 233 -19.51 -2.87 -4.23
CA LYS A 233 -18.84 -2.95 -2.91
C LYS A 233 -17.59 -3.82 -2.90
N SER A 234 -17.44 -4.72 -3.87
CA SER A 234 -16.30 -5.63 -3.97
C SER A 234 -15.06 -5.03 -4.63
N HIS A 235 -15.12 -3.82 -5.22
CA HIS A 235 -14.04 -3.24 -6.01
C HIS A 235 -13.48 -1.93 -5.45
N CYS A 236 -14.21 -1.26 -4.54
CA CYS A 236 -13.77 -0.02 -3.88
C CYS A 236 -13.79 -0.18 -2.36
N ASP A 237 -13.06 0.70 -1.70
CA ASP A 237 -12.90 0.68 -0.24
C ASP A 237 -13.97 1.53 0.47
N ALA A 238 -14.44 2.62 -0.17
CA ALA A 238 -15.53 3.45 0.35
C ALA A 238 -16.37 4.12 -0.75
N TYR A 239 -17.58 4.55 -0.35
CA TYR A 239 -18.47 5.40 -1.14
C TYR A 239 -18.85 6.65 -0.39
N LEU A 240 -18.79 7.80 -1.06
CA LEU A 240 -19.21 9.08 -0.53
C LEU A 240 -20.30 9.70 -1.40
N VAL A 241 -21.37 10.13 -0.77
CA VAL A 241 -22.47 10.79 -1.44
C VAL A 241 -22.24 12.31 -1.45
N LYS A 242 -22.36 12.93 -2.63
CA LYS A 242 -22.27 14.40 -2.77
C LYS A 242 -23.50 15.08 -2.16
N PRO A 243 -23.36 16.24 -1.47
CA PRO A 243 -22.13 17.01 -1.32
C PRO A 243 -21.18 16.38 -0.29
N ILE A 244 -19.88 16.33 -0.62
CA ILE A 244 -18.86 15.72 0.22
C ILE A 244 -18.34 16.77 1.21
N ASP A 245 -18.51 16.51 2.49
CA ASP A 245 -17.88 17.32 3.52
C ASP A 245 -16.47 16.79 3.86
N ARG A 246 -15.61 17.73 4.29
CA ARG A 246 -14.22 17.43 4.61
C ARG A 246 -14.09 16.37 5.72
N ALA A 247 -14.91 16.47 6.77
CA ALA A 247 -14.75 15.61 7.95
C ALA A 247 -15.06 14.13 7.59
N THR A 248 -16.10 13.89 6.80
CA THR A 248 -16.46 12.56 6.31
C THR A 248 -15.38 12.00 5.40
N LEU A 249 -14.89 12.77 4.41
CA LEU A 249 -13.83 12.33 3.51
C LEU A 249 -12.56 11.95 4.28
N ILE A 250 -12.11 12.80 5.19
CA ILE A 250 -10.88 12.59 5.97
C ILE A 250 -11.01 11.40 6.90
N ARG A 251 -12.18 11.18 7.52
CA ARG A 251 -12.43 9.99 8.34
C ARG A 251 -12.31 8.70 7.54
N GLU A 252 -12.96 8.61 6.37
CA GLU A 252 -12.89 7.42 5.51
C GLU A 252 -11.45 7.13 5.09
N ILE A 253 -10.68 8.16 4.74
CA ILE A 253 -9.27 8.02 4.34
C ILE A 253 -8.41 7.58 5.52
N ALA A 254 -8.66 8.11 6.72
CA ALA A 254 -7.95 7.69 7.94
C ALA A 254 -8.23 6.21 8.28
N GLU A 255 -9.47 5.74 8.11
CA GLU A 255 -9.84 4.33 8.29
C GLU A 255 -9.13 3.40 7.29
N MET A 256 -8.75 3.91 6.11
CA MET A 256 -7.93 3.19 5.12
C MET A 256 -6.43 3.20 5.46
N GLY A 257 -6.02 3.85 6.55
CA GLY A 257 -4.63 3.89 7.03
C GLY A 257 -3.78 5.04 6.49
N PHE A 258 -4.39 6.06 5.88
CA PHE A 258 -3.67 7.27 5.47
C PHE A 258 -3.50 8.23 6.65
N ASP A 259 -2.30 8.82 6.73
CA ASP A 259 -2.06 9.91 7.67
C ASP A 259 -2.77 11.17 7.17
N THR A 260 -3.65 11.72 7.99
CA THR A 260 -4.48 12.87 7.66
C THR A 260 -4.05 14.15 8.42
N GLU A 261 -3.03 14.05 9.28
CA GLU A 261 -2.50 15.14 10.12
C GLU A 261 -1.13 15.66 9.65
N ILE A 262 -0.71 15.35 8.41
CA ILE A 262 0.58 15.84 7.92
C ILE A 262 0.49 17.36 7.79
N ASP A 263 1.12 18.07 8.72
CA ASP A 263 1.31 19.52 8.65
C ASP A 263 1.89 19.91 7.29
N ALA A 264 1.26 20.88 6.62
CA ALA A 264 1.82 21.47 5.42
C ALA A 264 3.23 22.01 5.75
N PRO A 265 4.24 21.82 4.90
CA PRO A 265 5.54 22.42 5.11
C PRO A 265 5.39 23.94 5.25
N LYS A 266 5.96 24.47 6.36
CA LYS A 266 6.01 25.91 6.64
C LYS A 266 6.78 26.65 5.57
#